data_f8452767270b80d8facebe4c9d9baa23
#
_entry.id   f8452767270b80d8facebe4c9d9baa23
#
_cell.length_a   1.000
_cell.length_b   1.000
_cell.length_c   1.000
_cell.angle_alpha   90.00
_cell.angle_beta   90.00
_cell.angle_gamma   90.00
#
_symmetry.space_group_name_H-M   'P 1'
#
loop_
_entity.id
_entity.type
_entity.pdbx_description
1 polymer ?
#
loop_
_entity_poly.entity_id
_entity_poly.type
_entity_poly.pdbx_seq_one_letter_code
_entity_poly.pdbx_strand_id
1 'polypeptide(L)'
;MAFVNRKSAYLNGLPYLASRSGLTFETWGFAAHFKRRDIQYGCTAYYASMDLPELERLLKAYKSGELETGEAARQIRDLHYEDIGYARVDHSRATRQGFPEVVFGAGKTRAQVVGIVERLVPRSPNVLVTHTDEGTFGEVRNVATDAEWHATARLIRIQRDRTERGVGAIAVVTAGTSDIPVAEEAALTAEAMGNQVQRIWDVGVAGIHRVLAERALLQGARVIIVAAGMEGALPSVIGGLVGVPVVAVPTSVGYGASFGGVAALLGMLNSCASNVTVVNIDNGFGAGFVASLINRKWATVAD
;
A
#
# COMPACT_ATOMS: atom_id res chain seq x y z
N MET A 1 -7.89 -50.72 5.80
CA MET A 1 -8.61 -49.50 5.45
C MET A 1 -7.63 -48.56 4.73
N ALA A 2 -7.75 -48.47 3.41
CA ALA A 2 -6.79 -47.78 2.55
C ALA A 2 -7.32 -46.42 2.21
N PHE A 3 -6.57 -45.35 2.53
CA PHE A 3 -6.84 -43.98 2.06
C PHE A 3 -6.33 -43.84 0.62
N VAL A 4 -7.25 -43.76 -0.33
CA VAL A 4 -6.98 -43.53 -1.74
C VAL A 4 -6.73 -42.03 -1.96
N ASN A 5 -5.56 -41.71 -2.44
CA ASN A 5 -5.06 -40.37 -2.76
C ASN A 5 -5.74 -39.84 -4.06
N ARG A 6 -6.74 -38.95 -3.94
CA ARG A 6 -7.43 -38.30 -5.07
C ARG A 6 -6.76 -37.00 -5.48
N LYS A 7 -5.59 -37.05 -6.09
CA LYS A 7 -4.92 -35.84 -6.67
C LYS A 7 -4.50 -36.03 -8.13
N SER A 8 -5.25 -36.80 -8.94
CA SER A 8 -4.84 -36.99 -10.34
C SER A 8 -5.97 -36.92 -11.37
N ALA A 9 -7.15 -36.41 -11.04
CA ALA A 9 -8.32 -36.52 -11.93
C ALA A 9 -8.73 -35.20 -12.64
N TYR A 10 -8.01 -34.07 -12.49
CA TYR A 10 -8.47 -32.79 -13.05
C TYR A 10 -7.71 -32.29 -14.28
N LEU A 11 -6.72 -33.01 -14.80
CA LEU A 11 -5.94 -32.56 -15.98
C LEU A 11 -6.21 -33.35 -17.26
N ASN A 12 -6.96 -34.45 -17.23
CA ASN A 12 -7.20 -35.29 -18.42
C ASN A 12 -8.56 -35.10 -19.11
N GLY A 13 -9.38 -34.13 -18.69
CA GLY A 13 -10.73 -33.90 -19.23
C GLY A 13 -10.83 -32.86 -20.36
N LEU A 14 -9.83 -32.07 -20.61
CA LEU A 14 -9.89 -30.96 -21.58
C LEU A 14 -9.72 -31.33 -23.08
N PRO A 15 -9.05 -32.41 -23.47
CA PRO A 15 -8.98 -32.77 -24.90
C PRO A 15 -10.25 -33.46 -25.45
N TYR A 16 -11.10 -33.99 -24.59
CA TYR A 16 -12.24 -34.81 -25.03
C TYR A 16 -13.51 -34.05 -25.38
N LEU A 17 -13.63 -32.80 -24.96
CA LEU A 17 -14.78 -31.93 -25.28
C LEU A 17 -14.63 -31.16 -26.60
N ALA A 18 -13.43 -31.05 -27.15
CA ALA A 18 -13.19 -30.37 -28.40
C ALA A 18 -13.50 -31.17 -29.65
N SER A 19 -13.72 -32.51 -29.54
CA SER A 19 -13.89 -33.38 -30.71
C SER A 19 -15.36 -33.78 -31.00
N ARG A 20 -16.34 -33.33 -30.20
CA ARG A 20 -17.75 -33.73 -30.38
C ARG A 20 -18.74 -32.60 -30.73
N SER A 21 -18.36 -31.34 -30.77
CA SER A 21 -19.34 -30.27 -30.97
C SER A 21 -19.33 -29.62 -32.32
N GLY A 22 -18.57 -30.04 -33.33
CA GLY A 22 -18.65 -29.52 -34.69
C GLY A 22 -18.72 -27.98 -34.85
N LEU A 23 -18.40 -27.23 -33.80
CA LEU A 23 -18.38 -25.76 -33.78
C LEU A 23 -16.99 -25.30 -34.21
N THR A 24 -16.88 -24.96 -35.49
CA THR A 24 -15.73 -24.24 -36.01
C THR A 24 -15.76 -22.82 -35.44
N PHE A 25 -14.60 -22.37 -34.91
CA PHE A 25 -14.40 -21.05 -34.29
C PHE A 25 -14.51 -19.86 -35.30
N GLU A 26 -15.23 -20.01 -36.39
CA GLU A 26 -15.32 -18.98 -37.45
C GLU A 26 -16.47 -17.98 -37.30
N THR A 27 -17.31 -18.07 -36.25
CA THR A 27 -18.50 -17.19 -36.12
C THR A 27 -18.36 -16.06 -35.14
N TRP A 28 -17.21 -15.90 -34.44
CA TRP A 28 -16.95 -14.73 -33.60
C TRP A 28 -15.71 -14.02 -34.12
N GLY A 29 -15.93 -12.91 -34.86
CA GLY A 29 -14.91 -12.10 -35.48
C GLY A 29 -13.91 -11.41 -34.52
N PHE A 30 -13.35 -12.15 -33.56
CA PHE A 30 -12.21 -11.75 -32.75
C PHE A 30 -10.99 -12.58 -33.15
N ALA A 31 -10.44 -12.31 -34.34
CA ALA A 31 -9.05 -12.66 -34.62
C ALA A 31 -8.17 -11.68 -33.85
N ALA A 32 -7.87 -11.99 -32.59
CA ALA A 32 -6.82 -11.31 -31.84
C ALA A 32 -5.50 -11.61 -32.54
N HIS A 33 -5.06 -10.74 -33.44
CA HIS A 33 -3.71 -10.75 -33.97
C HIS A 33 -2.75 -10.36 -32.85
N PHE A 34 -2.35 -11.32 -32.00
CA PHE A 34 -1.21 -11.16 -31.11
C PHE A 34 0.05 -11.06 -31.98
N LYS A 35 0.46 -9.84 -32.33
CA LYS A 35 1.76 -9.60 -32.93
C LYS A 35 2.82 -9.93 -31.88
N ARG A 36 3.87 -10.63 -32.27
CA ARG A 36 5.07 -11.00 -31.47
C ARG A 36 5.72 -9.84 -30.70
N ARG A 37 5.22 -8.60 -30.85
CA ARG A 37 5.69 -7.41 -30.08
C ARG A 37 5.20 -7.38 -28.63
N ASP A 38 4.09 -8.04 -28.31
CA ASP A 38 3.44 -7.91 -26.99
C ASP A 38 4.11 -8.75 -25.89
N ILE A 39 4.96 -9.73 -26.25
CA ILE A 39 5.71 -10.55 -25.28
C ILE A 39 6.98 -9.82 -24.76
N GLN A 40 7.43 -8.78 -25.45
CA GLN A 40 8.63 -8.03 -25.07
C GLN A 40 8.40 -7.06 -23.88
N TYR A 41 7.14 -6.71 -23.58
CA TYR A 41 6.81 -5.78 -22.49
C TYR A 41 6.93 -6.38 -21.08
N GLY A 42 6.82 -7.68 -20.93
CA GLY A 42 6.97 -8.34 -19.62
C GLY A 42 8.39 -8.33 -19.07
N CYS A 43 9.41 -8.44 -19.95
CA CYS A 43 10.81 -8.39 -19.54
C CYS A 43 11.33 -6.96 -19.35
N THR A 44 10.92 -6.02 -20.20
CA THR A 44 11.33 -4.60 -20.06
C THR A 44 10.76 -3.93 -18.81
N ALA A 45 9.54 -4.29 -18.36
CA ALA A 45 8.97 -3.77 -17.13
C ALA A 45 9.73 -4.24 -15.87
N TYR A 46 10.30 -5.44 -15.88
CA TYR A 46 11.10 -5.94 -14.77
C TYR A 46 12.44 -5.20 -14.64
N TYR A 47 13.09 -4.85 -15.77
CA TYR A 47 14.32 -4.08 -15.79
C TYR A 47 14.12 -2.57 -15.61
N ALA A 48 12.93 -2.03 -15.90
CA ALA A 48 12.59 -0.62 -15.63
C ALA A 48 12.49 -0.28 -14.13
N SER A 49 12.56 -1.27 -13.25
CA SER A 49 12.56 -1.09 -11.79
C SER A 49 13.96 -0.95 -11.18
N MET A 50 15.03 -1.02 -11.99
CA MET A 50 16.39 -0.83 -11.52
C MET A 50 16.70 0.66 -11.39
N ASP A 51 17.39 1.07 -10.33
CA ASP A 51 17.91 2.42 -10.17
C ASP A 51 19.04 2.64 -11.19
N LEU A 52 18.66 3.13 -12.37
CA LEU A 52 19.59 3.35 -13.48
C LEU A 52 20.75 4.30 -13.12
N PRO A 53 20.51 5.45 -12.45
CA PRO A 53 21.59 6.32 -12.00
C PRO A 53 22.61 5.61 -11.12
N GLU A 54 22.17 4.80 -10.17
CA GLU A 54 23.06 4.05 -9.28
C GLU A 54 23.78 2.91 -10.02
N LEU A 55 23.09 2.21 -10.92
CA LEU A 55 23.74 1.21 -11.78
C LEU A 55 24.82 1.85 -12.66
N GLU A 56 24.55 3.01 -13.27
CA GLU A 56 25.54 3.73 -14.05
C GLU A 56 26.75 4.16 -13.22
N ARG A 57 26.53 4.60 -11.98
CA ARG A 57 27.59 4.95 -11.03
C ARG A 57 28.49 3.76 -10.75
N LEU A 58 27.91 2.59 -10.46
CA LEU A 58 28.65 1.34 -10.20
C LEU A 58 29.44 0.87 -11.42
N LEU A 59 28.86 0.94 -12.61
CA LEU A 59 29.54 0.57 -13.85
C LEU A 59 30.69 1.54 -14.19
N LYS A 60 30.56 2.82 -13.88
CA LYS A 60 31.65 3.82 -14.04
C LYS A 60 32.81 3.52 -13.07
N ALA A 61 32.49 3.26 -11.79
CA ALA A 61 33.46 2.92 -10.76
C ALA A 61 34.22 1.60 -11.09
N TYR A 62 33.52 0.60 -11.63
CA TYR A 62 34.13 -0.63 -12.12
C TYR A 62 35.05 -0.36 -13.31
N LYS A 63 34.61 0.44 -14.28
CA LYS A 63 35.42 0.77 -15.47
C LYS A 63 36.65 1.59 -15.14
N SER A 64 36.60 2.47 -14.12
CA SER A 64 37.78 3.25 -13.65
C SER A 64 38.76 2.44 -12.82
N GLY A 65 38.42 1.19 -12.43
CA GLY A 65 39.26 0.35 -11.57
C GLY A 65 39.13 0.69 -10.07
N GLU A 66 38.23 1.58 -9.69
CA GLU A 66 37.93 1.90 -8.28
C GLU A 66 37.18 0.76 -7.57
N LEU A 67 36.52 -0.11 -8.34
CA LEU A 67 35.71 -1.20 -7.84
C LEU A 67 36.09 -2.53 -8.44
N GLU A 68 36.45 -3.50 -7.60
CA GLU A 68 36.79 -4.86 -8.01
C GLU A 68 35.57 -5.61 -8.54
N THR A 69 35.79 -6.55 -9.50
CA THR A 69 34.71 -7.32 -10.16
C THR A 69 33.74 -7.98 -9.17
N GLY A 70 34.29 -8.62 -8.13
CA GLY A 70 33.48 -9.32 -7.13
C GLY A 70 32.61 -8.37 -6.28
N GLU A 71 33.11 -7.19 -5.99
CA GLU A 71 32.42 -6.16 -5.26
C GLU A 71 31.35 -5.50 -6.14
N ALA A 72 31.68 -5.18 -7.41
CA ALA A 72 30.71 -4.66 -8.38
C ALA A 72 29.51 -5.62 -8.55
N ALA A 73 29.77 -6.91 -8.69
CA ALA A 73 28.71 -7.92 -8.81
C ALA A 73 27.82 -8.00 -7.55
N ARG A 74 28.41 -7.89 -6.35
CA ARG A 74 27.63 -7.83 -5.10
C ARG A 74 26.76 -6.60 -5.05
N GLN A 75 27.31 -5.41 -5.30
CA GLN A 75 26.56 -4.15 -5.25
C GLN A 75 25.45 -4.09 -6.31
N ILE A 76 25.66 -4.61 -7.52
CA ILE A 76 24.62 -4.72 -8.55
C ILE A 76 23.49 -5.66 -8.10
N ARG A 77 23.83 -6.81 -7.49
CA ARG A 77 22.81 -7.70 -6.92
C ARG A 77 21.99 -7.01 -5.84
N ASP A 78 22.66 -6.25 -4.96
CA ASP A 78 22.05 -5.59 -3.80
C ASP A 78 21.31 -4.29 -4.14
N LEU A 79 21.31 -3.87 -5.43
CA LEU A 79 20.45 -2.78 -5.93
C LEU A 79 18.95 -3.09 -5.77
N HIS A 80 18.55 -4.35 -5.77
CA HIS A 80 17.15 -4.74 -5.64
C HIS A 80 16.74 -5.00 -4.19
N TYR A 81 17.53 -5.75 -3.47
CA TYR A 81 17.34 -6.04 -2.05
C TYR A 81 18.66 -6.39 -1.37
N GLU A 82 18.74 -6.13 -0.09
CA GLU A 82 19.87 -6.48 0.77
C GLU A 82 19.41 -7.57 1.77
N ASP A 83 20.10 -8.71 1.78
CA ASP A 83 19.83 -9.79 2.73
C ASP A 83 20.70 -9.58 3.99
N ILE A 84 20.04 -9.28 5.11
CA ILE A 84 20.67 -9.08 6.42
C ILE A 84 20.50 -10.30 7.35
N GLY A 85 20.18 -11.47 6.78
CA GLY A 85 20.03 -12.74 7.45
C GLY A 85 18.63 -13.01 8.01
N TYR A 86 18.04 -12.06 8.72
CA TYR A 86 16.67 -12.15 9.26
C TYR A 86 15.64 -11.34 8.45
N ALA A 87 16.07 -10.51 7.52
CA ALA A 87 15.20 -9.75 6.64
C ALA A 87 15.88 -9.54 5.27
N ARG A 88 15.05 -9.32 4.25
CA ARG A 88 15.47 -8.87 2.93
C ARG A 88 14.92 -7.49 2.68
N VAL A 89 15.77 -6.48 2.77
CA VAL A 89 15.41 -5.06 2.65
C VAL A 89 15.27 -4.69 1.18
N ASP A 90 14.09 -4.26 0.74
CA ASP A 90 13.75 -3.95 -0.67
C ASP A 90 14.12 -2.50 -1.02
N HIS A 91 15.30 -2.29 -1.55
CA HIS A 91 15.77 -0.95 -1.94
C HIS A 91 15.14 -0.41 -3.24
N SER A 92 14.58 -1.29 -4.08
CA SER A 92 13.97 -0.90 -5.36
C SER A 92 12.47 -0.62 -5.28
N ARG A 93 11.86 -0.67 -4.08
CA ARG A 93 10.41 -0.48 -3.93
C ARG A 93 9.95 0.91 -4.34
N ALA A 94 10.73 1.95 -4.02
CA ALA A 94 10.42 3.33 -4.41
C ALA A 94 10.28 3.48 -5.93
N THR A 95 11.15 2.84 -6.71
CA THR A 95 11.12 2.88 -8.18
C THR A 95 9.89 2.15 -8.75
N ARG A 96 9.49 1.02 -8.14
CA ARG A 96 8.33 0.24 -8.61
C ARG A 96 6.98 0.79 -8.14
N GLN A 97 6.90 1.26 -6.89
CA GLN A 97 5.65 1.63 -6.23
C GLN A 97 5.54 3.12 -5.92
N GLY A 98 6.64 3.88 -6.13
CA GLY A 98 6.68 5.32 -5.88
C GLY A 98 6.82 5.71 -4.41
N PHE A 99 7.04 4.74 -3.52
CA PHE A 99 7.35 4.95 -2.10
C PHE A 99 8.30 3.88 -1.60
N PRO A 100 9.26 4.21 -0.70
CA PRO A 100 10.22 3.25 -0.15
C PRO A 100 9.58 2.12 0.64
N GLU A 101 10.37 1.12 1.01
CA GLU A 101 9.93 0.06 1.90
C GLU A 101 9.47 0.62 3.25
N VAL A 102 8.38 0.05 3.78
CA VAL A 102 7.82 0.39 5.10
C VAL A 102 8.02 -0.78 6.03
N VAL A 103 8.51 -0.50 7.23
CA VAL A 103 8.79 -1.53 8.23
C VAL A 103 7.53 -1.79 9.05
N PHE A 104 6.98 -2.98 8.95
CA PHE A 104 5.92 -3.43 9.86
C PHE A 104 6.54 -3.92 11.15
N GLY A 105 6.41 -3.16 12.25
CA GLY A 105 7.09 -3.41 13.52
C GLY A 105 6.49 -4.56 14.34
N ALA A 106 5.18 -4.86 14.19
CA ALA A 106 4.56 -5.91 14.97
C ALA A 106 5.21 -7.29 14.72
N GLY A 107 5.52 -7.98 15.80
CA GLY A 107 6.18 -9.29 15.76
C GLY A 107 7.70 -9.25 15.53
N LYS A 108 8.29 -8.07 15.34
CA LYS A 108 9.75 -7.89 15.27
C LYS A 108 10.32 -7.47 16.61
N THR A 109 11.54 -7.89 16.89
CA THR A 109 12.31 -7.32 18.01
C THR A 109 12.76 -5.90 17.68
N ARG A 110 13.06 -5.08 18.70
CA ARG A 110 13.58 -3.73 18.50
C ARG A 110 14.86 -3.73 17.68
N ALA A 111 15.80 -4.63 17.97
CA ALA A 111 17.03 -4.79 17.23
C ALA A 111 16.79 -5.09 15.73
N GLN A 112 15.78 -5.91 15.41
CA GLN A 112 15.40 -6.17 14.03
C GLN A 112 14.86 -4.93 13.32
N VAL A 113 14.00 -4.15 13.98
CA VAL A 113 13.46 -2.90 13.42
C VAL A 113 14.60 -1.91 13.17
N VAL A 114 15.45 -1.68 14.17
CA VAL A 114 16.59 -0.76 14.06
C VAL A 114 17.54 -1.17 12.94
N GLY A 115 17.89 -2.45 12.85
CA GLY A 115 18.79 -2.95 11.80
C GLY A 115 18.22 -2.79 10.38
N ILE A 116 16.88 -2.91 10.21
CA ILE A 116 16.23 -2.64 8.91
C ILE A 116 16.25 -1.13 8.62
N VAL A 117 15.91 -0.28 9.60
CA VAL A 117 15.92 1.18 9.45
C VAL A 117 17.32 1.68 9.11
N GLU A 118 18.36 1.14 9.76
CA GLU A 118 19.76 1.47 9.50
C GLU A 118 20.17 1.22 8.02
N ARG A 119 19.59 0.20 7.38
CA ARG A 119 19.81 -0.09 5.95
C ARG A 119 18.96 0.79 5.01
N LEU A 120 17.76 1.21 5.45
CA LEU A 120 16.87 2.04 4.65
C LEU A 120 17.30 3.51 4.62
N VAL A 121 17.69 4.08 5.77
CA VAL A 121 17.97 5.51 5.96
C VAL A 121 19.00 6.09 5.00
N PRO A 122 20.11 5.41 4.63
CA PRO A 122 21.08 5.94 3.67
C PRO A 122 20.58 5.98 2.22
N ARG A 123 19.58 5.13 1.89
CA ARG A 123 19.09 4.93 0.52
C ARG A 123 17.69 5.50 0.27
N SER A 124 16.97 5.87 1.33
CA SER A 124 15.60 6.36 1.25
C SER A 124 15.44 7.65 2.02
N PRO A 125 14.95 8.73 1.39
CA PRO A 125 14.73 10.00 2.08
C PRO A 125 13.57 9.92 3.09
N ASN A 126 12.62 9.00 2.87
CA ASN A 126 11.47 8.79 3.75
C ASN A 126 11.43 7.34 4.20
N VAL A 127 11.27 7.11 5.51
CA VAL A 127 11.10 5.78 6.11
C VAL A 127 9.94 5.82 7.09
N LEU A 128 9.05 4.83 7.02
CA LEU A 128 7.99 4.61 7.99
C LEU A 128 8.19 3.28 8.72
N VAL A 129 7.96 3.28 10.03
CA VAL A 129 7.83 2.06 10.84
C VAL A 129 6.45 2.08 11.47
N THR A 130 5.59 1.15 11.11
CA THR A 130 4.22 1.06 11.62
C THR A 130 4.10 -0.01 12.72
N HIS A 131 3.04 0.06 13.52
CA HIS A 131 2.76 -0.92 14.59
C HIS A 131 3.95 -1.15 15.54
N THR A 132 4.53 -0.07 16.03
CA THR A 132 5.72 -0.10 16.91
C THR A 132 5.44 0.57 18.27
N ASP A 133 6.48 0.75 19.09
CA ASP A 133 6.40 1.34 20.42
C ASP A 133 7.47 2.44 20.63
N GLU A 134 7.28 3.23 21.69
CA GLU A 134 8.18 4.33 22.05
C GLU A 134 9.60 3.85 22.39
N GLY A 135 9.74 2.65 22.96
CA GLY A 135 11.08 2.08 23.23
C GLY A 135 11.86 1.79 21.95
N THR A 136 11.18 1.27 20.92
CA THR A 136 11.76 1.10 19.58
C THR A 136 12.12 2.45 18.96
N PHE A 137 11.28 3.48 19.11
CA PHE A 137 11.59 4.83 18.69
C PHE A 137 12.86 5.38 19.35
N GLY A 138 13.03 5.17 20.66
CA GLY A 138 14.23 5.58 21.38
C GLY A 138 15.52 5.00 20.79
N GLU A 139 15.48 3.71 20.35
CA GLU A 139 16.61 3.06 19.70
C GLU A 139 16.80 3.53 18.23
N VAL A 140 15.71 3.73 17.48
CA VAL A 140 15.76 4.25 16.09
C VAL A 140 16.38 5.65 16.05
N ARG A 141 16.15 6.50 17.05
CA ARG A 141 16.77 7.84 17.12
C ARG A 141 18.30 7.82 17.16
N ASN A 142 18.93 6.72 17.58
CA ASN A 142 20.38 6.59 17.58
C ASN A 142 20.95 6.46 16.14
N VAL A 143 20.15 5.95 15.20
CA VAL A 143 20.53 5.76 13.79
C VAL A 143 19.91 6.83 12.86
N ALA A 144 18.83 7.50 13.31
CA ALA A 144 18.15 8.57 12.59
C ALA A 144 17.66 9.64 13.59
N THR A 145 18.48 10.66 13.83
CA THR A 145 18.19 11.71 14.83
C THR A 145 16.98 12.57 14.49
N ASP A 146 16.59 12.58 13.21
CA ASP A 146 15.41 13.25 12.65
C ASP A 146 14.13 12.40 12.65
N ALA A 147 14.16 11.22 13.31
CA ALA A 147 12.98 10.41 13.50
C ALA A 147 11.95 11.08 14.43
N GLU A 148 10.67 11.03 14.03
CA GLU A 148 9.52 11.56 14.76
C GLU A 148 8.66 10.39 15.29
N TRP A 149 8.20 10.48 16.55
CA TRP A 149 7.28 9.51 17.15
C TRP A 149 5.84 10.02 17.13
N HIS A 150 4.94 9.24 16.56
CA HIS A 150 3.50 9.49 16.52
C HIS A 150 2.77 8.48 17.41
N ALA A 151 2.60 8.82 18.67
CA ALA A 151 2.08 7.91 19.70
C ALA A 151 0.70 7.34 19.36
N THR A 152 -0.22 8.17 18.87
CA THR A 152 -1.57 7.78 18.52
C THR A 152 -1.60 6.71 17.42
N ALA A 153 -0.80 6.86 16.38
CA ALA A 153 -0.69 5.90 15.27
C ALA A 153 0.29 4.76 15.56
N ARG A 154 1.04 4.82 16.67
CA ARG A 154 2.13 3.89 16.98
C ARG A 154 3.12 3.76 15.83
N LEU A 155 3.53 4.90 15.27
CA LEU A 155 4.29 5.02 14.04
C LEU A 155 5.54 5.87 14.24
N ILE A 156 6.67 5.43 13.69
CA ILE A 156 7.88 6.24 13.56
C ILE A 156 7.96 6.74 12.13
N ARG A 157 8.18 8.04 11.96
CA ARG A 157 8.37 8.68 10.66
C ARG A 157 9.73 9.35 10.58
N ILE A 158 10.45 9.08 9.50
CA ILE A 158 11.61 9.83 9.04
C ILE A 158 11.22 10.41 7.70
N GLN A 159 11.14 11.75 7.59
CA GLN A 159 10.66 12.43 6.39
C GLN A 159 11.59 13.57 6.00
N ARG A 160 12.47 13.31 5.07
CA ARG A 160 13.44 14.28 4.51
C ARG A 160 12.97 14.88 3.19
N ASP A 161 12.29 14.05 2.37
CA ASP A 161 11.60 14.55 1.16
C ASP A 161 10.15 14.89 1.50
N ARG A 162 9.84 16.19 1.41
CA ARG A 162 8.50 16.77 1.65
C ARG A 162 7.86 17.28 0.35
N THR A 163 8.34 16.82 -0.80
CA THR A 163 7.80 17.23 -2.10
C THR A 163 6.34 16.86 -2.19
N GLU A 164 5.49 17.83 -2.53
CA GLU A 164 4.07 17.64 -2.74
C GLU A 164 3.84 16.89 -4.06
N ARG A 165 3.14 15.76 -4.00
CA ARG A 165 2.89 14.83 -5.11
C ARG A 165 1.41 14.64 -5.43
N GLY A 166 0.54 15.03 -4.49
CA GLY A 166 -0.91 14.98 -4.63
C GLY A 166 -1.45 16.10 -5.52
N VAL A 167 -2.55 15.84 -6.23
CA VAL A 167 -3.25 16.85 -7.05
C VAL A 167 -4.38 17.53 -6.30
N GLY A 168 -4.71 17.09 -5.09
CA GLY A 168 -5.73 17.67 -4.22
C GLY A 168 -5.58 17.14 -2.79
N ALA A 169 -6.49 17.50 -1.90
CA ALA A 169 -6.49 17.05 -0.53
C ALA A 169 -7.06 15.63 -0.39
N ILE A 170 -6.52 14.86 0.55
CA ILE A 170 -7.10 13.61 1.06
C ILE A 170 -7.81 13.94 2.38
N ALA A 171 -9.11 13.67 2.48
CA ALA A 171 -9.82 13.75 3.75
C ALA A 171 -9.73 12.41 4.49
N VAL A 172 -9.33 12.43 5.75
CA VAL A 172 -9.29 11.25 6.63
C VAL A 172 -10.34 11.43 7.72
N VAL A 173 -11.29 10.51 7.79
CA VAL A 173 -12.52 10.62 8.58
C VAL A 173 -12.63 9.46 9.56
N THR A 174 -13.06 9.72 10.80
CA THR A 174 -13.39 8.67 11.77
C THR A 174 -14.85 8.67 12.17
N ALA A 175 -15.41 7.49 12.42
CA ALA A 175 -16.74 7.35 13.01
C ALA A 175 -16.74 7.73 14.50
N GLY A 176 -15.77 7.22 15.25
CA GLY A 176 -15.58 7.53 16.66
C GLY A 176 -14.13 7.90 16.98
N THR A 177 -13.91 8.38 18.20
CA THR A 177 -12.57 8.72 18.71
C THR A 177 -11.69 7.48 18.84
N SER A 178 -12.26 6.31 19.05
CA SER A 178 -11.52 5.03 19.13
C SER A 178 -10.97 4.58 17.78
N ASP A 179 -11.45 5.11 16.66
CA ASP A 179 -10.96 4.81 15.32
C ASP A 179 -9.74 5.68 14.94
N ILE A 180 -9.45 6.74 15.72
CA ILE A 180 -8.39 7.70 15.45
C ILE A 180 -7.01 7.03 15.26
N PRO A 181 -6.59 6.03 16.04
CA PRO A 181 -5.27 5.41 15.84
C PRO A 181 -5.06 4.86 14.42
N VAL A 182 -6.06 4.18 13.87
CA VAL A 182 -6.02 3.62 12.51
C VAL A 182 -6.09 4.72 11.45
N ALA A 183 -6.95 5.72 11.68
CA ALA A 183 -7.08 6.86 10.78
C ALA A 183 -5.80 7.72 10.76
N GLU A 184 -5.15 7.92 11.92
CA GLU A 184 -3.89 8.67 12.00
C GLU A 184 -2.74 7.93 11.31
N GLU A 185 -2.68 6.60 11.36
CA GLU A 185 -1.75 5.81 10.55
C GLU A 185 -1.97 6.09 9.05
N ALA A 186 -3.21 6.13 8.59
CA ALA A 186 -3.54 6.45 7.21
C ALA A 186 -3.14 7.88 6.83
N ALA A 187 -3.42 8.85 7.71
CA ALA A 187 -3.08 10.25 7.51
C ALA A 187 -1.56 10.46 7.38
N LEU A 188 -0.79 9.94 8.33
CA LEU A 188 0.67 10.03 8.36
C LEU A 188 1.31 9.31 7.16
N THR A 189 0.74 8.19 6.72
CA THR A 189 1.18 7.50 5.50
C THR A 189 0.96 8.36 4.27
N ALA A 190 -0.23 8.95 4.13
CA ALA A 190 -0.55 9.82 3.00
C ALA A 190 0.34 11.09 2.99
N GLU A 191 0.60 11.70 4.15
CA GLU A 191 1.52 12.84 4.28
C GLU A 191 2.96 12.47 3.88
N ALA A 192 3.46 11.32 4.35
CA ALA A 192 4.79 10.84 4.00
C ALA A 192 4.94 10.57 2.49
N MET A 193 3.83 10.27 1.80
CA MET A 193 3.77 10.12 0.34
C MET A 193 3.55 11.44 -0.41
N GLY A 194 3.59 12.59 0.27
CA GLY A 194 3.53 13.93 -0.32
C GLY A 194 2.12 14.43 -0.61
N ASN A 195 1.13 14.06 0.21
CA ASN A 195 -0.23 14.55 0.07
C ASN A 195 -0.58 15.57 1.16
N GLN A 196 -1.45 16.52 0.82
CA GLN A 196 -2.16 17.34 1.78
C GLN A 196 -3.28 16.51 2.41
N VAL A 197 -3.34 16.49 3.75
CA VAL A 197 -4.33 15.69 4.50
C VAL A 197 -5.19 16.58 5.39
N GLN A 198 -6.50 16.38 5.31
CA GLN A 198 -7.49 17.00 6.19
C GLN A 198 -8.05 15.93 7.12
N ARG A 199 -8.04 16.18 8.42
CA ARG A 199 -8.51 15.27 9.47
C ARG A 199 -9.88 15.68 9.95
N ILE A 200 -10.87 14.76 9.92
CA ILE A 200 -12.25 14.95 10.36
C ILE A 200 -12.60 13.84 11.35
N TRP A 201 -12.62 14.19 12.63
CA TRP A 201 -12.75 13.20 13.70
C TRP A 201 -14.16 13.15 14.28
N ASP A 202 -14.59 11.95 14.71
CA ASP A 202 -15.79 11.69 15.50
C ASP A 202 -17.09 12.15 14.83
N VAL A 203 -17.28 11.78 13.57
CA VAL A 203 -18.50 12.11 12.79
C VAL A 203 -19.38 10.88 12.51
N GLY A 204 -19.48 9.96 13.49
CA GLY A 204 -20.23 8.72 13.36
C GLY A 204 -21.72 8.90 13.04
N VAL A 205 -22.30 7.87 12.42
CA VAL A 205 -23.69 7.89 11.90
C VAL A 205 -24.76 8.03 12.98
N ALA A 206 -24.46 7.68 14.23
CA ALA A 206 -25.35 7.89 15.36
C ALA A 206 -25.68 9.38 15.60
N GLY A 207 -24.82 10.28 15.10
CA GLY A 207 -25.06 11.73 15.09
C GLY A 207 -24.86 12.26 13.67
N ILE A 208 -25.75 11.88 12.75
CA ILE A 208 -25.64 12.17 11.30
C ILE A 208 -25.42 13.67 10.99
N HIS A 209 -25.92 14.56 11.83
CA HIS A 209 -25.69 16.01 11.69
C HIS A 209 -24.22 16.40 11.74
N ARG A 210 -23.36 15.63 12.42
CA ARG A 210 -21.91 15.86 12.51
C ARG A 210 -21.25 15.67 11.14
N VAL A 211 -21.52 14.55 10.46
CA VAL A 211 -20.96 14.31 9.11
C VAL A 211 -21.53 15.30 8.09
N LEU A 212 -22.80 15.69 8.22
CA LEU A 212 -23.43 16.68 7.34
C LEU A 212 -22.84 18.08 7.51
N ALA A 213 -22.37 18.44 8.70
CA ALA A 213 -21.67 19.71 8.96
C ALA A 213 -20.34 19.80 8.20
N GLU A 214 -19.67 18.66 7.97
CA GLU A 214 -18.38 18.58 7.27
C GLU A 214 -18.52 18.43 5.73
N ARG A 215 -19.75 18.55 5.19
CA ARG A 215 -20.03 18.33 3.77
C ARG A 215 -19.14 19.11 2.83
N ALA A 216 -18.82 20.37 3.14
CA ALA A 216 -17.99 21.21 2.28
C ALA A 216 -16.56 20.67 2.17
N LEU A 217 -15.96 20.23 3.29
CA LEU A 217 -14.62 19.60 3.31
C LEU A 217 -14.63 18.26 2.57
N LEU A 218 -15.66 17.43 2.78
CA LEU A 218 -15.80 16.14 2.11
C LEU A 218 -15.92 16.30 0.59
N GLN A 219 -16.70 17.27 0.11
CA GLN A 219 -16.87 17.53 -1.33
C GLN A 219 -15.65 18.17 -1.97
N GLY A 220 -14.82 18.87 -1.19
CA GLY A 220 -13.56 19.48 -1.65
C GLY A 220 -12.39 18.49 -1.73
N ALA A 221 -12.53 17.30 -1.13
CA ALA A 221 -11.48 16.30 -1.15
C ALA A 221 -11.36 15.60 -2.51
N ARG A 222 -10.16 15.14 -2.87
CA ARG A 222 -9.91 14.31 -4.06
C ARG A 222 -10.17 12.83 -3.81
N VAL A 223 -9.87 12.38 -2.60
CA VAL A 223 -10.07 11.01 -2.10
C VAL A 223 -10.43 11.12 -0.63
N ILE A 224 -11.29 10.25 -0.14
CA ILE A 224 -11.68 10.20 1.27
C ILE A 224 -11.30 8.84 1.85
N ILE A 225 -10.63 8.84 3.00
CA ILE A 225 -10.40 7.64 3.81
C ILE A 225 -11.37 7.69 4.98
N VAL A 226 -12.08 6.59 5.25
CA VAL A 226 -13.07 6.52 6.33
C VAL A 226 -12.79 5.33 7.21
N ALA A 227 -12.33 5.57 8.44
CA ALA A 227 -12.14 4.55 9.47
C ALA A 227 -13.38 4.43 10.35
N ALA A 228 -13.94 3.23 10.45
CA ALA A 228 -15.13 2.96 11.24
C ALA A 228 -15.14 1.52 11.77
N GLY A 229 -15.44 1.36 13.06
CA GLY A 229 -15.75 0.08 13.69
C GLY A 229 -17.24 -0.23 13.70
N MET A 230 -17.68 -0.98 14.73
CA MET A 230 -19.07 -1.40 14.93
C MET A 230 -19.66 -2.08 13.69
N GLU A 231 -20.68 -1.47 13.06
CA GLU A 231 -21.36 -1.95 11.84
C GLU A 231 -20.74 -1.42 10.53
N GLY A 232 -19.80 -0.48 10.60
CA GLY A 232 -19.12 0.05 9.43
C GLY A 232 -19.99 0.89 8.48
N ALA A 233 -21.03 1.57 8.96
CA ALA A 233 -22.00 2.26 8.10
C ALA A 233 -21.50 3.60 7.54
N LEU A 234 -20.58 4.30 8.22
CA LEU A 234 -20.15 5.64 7.85
C LEU A 234 -19.61 5.75 6.41
N PRO A 235 -18.80 4.80 5.87
CA PRO A 235 -18.33 4.88 4.49
C PRO A 235 -19.46 4.89 3.46
N SER A 236 -20.55 4.14 3.69
CA SER A 236 -21.72 4.13 2.80
C SER A 236 -22.45 5.47 2.82
N VAL A 237 -22.59 6.09 3.99
CA VAL A 237 -23.20 7.41 4.13
C VAL A 237 -22.36 8.46 3.40
N ILE A 238 -21.06 8.50 3.63
CA ILE A 238 -20.16 9.45 2.96
C ILE A 238 -20.16 9.19 1.45
N GLY A 239 -20.10 7.91 1.01
CA GLY A 239 -20.14 7.54 -0.40
C GLY A 239 -21.38 8.08 -1.12
N GLY A 240 -22.54 8.14 -0.42
CA GLY A 240 -23.76 8.75 -0.94
C GLY A 240 -23.76 10.28 -0.98
N LEU A 241 -22.84 10.94 -0.28
CA LEU A 241 -22.75 12.41 -0.20
C LEU A 241 -21.74 13.02 -1.18
N VAL A 242 -20.83 12.20 -1.76
CA VAL A 242 -19.69 12.67 -2.55
C VAL A 242 -19.56 11.93 -3.87
N GLY A 243 -18.92 12.58 -4.85
CA GLY A 243 -18.61 11.98 -6.16
C GLY A 243 -17.15 11.53 -6.31
N VAL A 244 -16.41 11.39 -5.21
CA VAL A 244 -15.00 11.01 -5.21
C VAL A 244 -14.82 9.61 -4.62
N PRO A 245 -13.68 8.92 -4.88
CA PRO A 245 -13.39 7.63 -4.28
C PRO A 245 -13.35 7.68 -2.75
N VAL A 246 -13.96 6.67 -2.12
CA VAL A 246 -13.95 6.46 -0.67
C VAL A 246 -13.22 5.16 -0.37
N VAL A 247 -12.12 5.26 0.38
CA VAL A 247 -11.36 4.12 0.87
C VAL A 247 -11.82 3.83 2.30
N ALA A 248 -12.60 2.78 2.47
CA ALA A 248 -13.15 2.36 3.75
C ALA A 248 -12.17 1.47 4.51
N VAL A 249 -11.93 1.80 5.78
CA VAL A 249 -11.07 1.06 6.70
C VAL A 249 -11.94 0.52 7.83
N PRO A 250 -12.29 -0.76 7.83
CA PRO A 250 -12.93 -1.37 8.98
C PRO A 250 -11.94 -1.38 10.13
N THR A 251 -12.37 -1.01 11.33
CA THR A 251 -11.54 -1.10 12.53
C THR A 251 -12.00 -2.24 13.43
N SER A 252 -11.08 -2.78 14.22
CA SER A 252 -11.38 -3.80 15.24
C SER A 252 -12.16 -3.25 16.43
N VAL A 253 -12.44 -1.95 16.43
CA VAL A 253 -13.22 -1.26 17.46
C VAL A 253 -14.66 -1.75 17.45
N GLY A 254 -15.10 -2.28 18.59
CA GLY A 254 -16.45 -2.79 18.74
C GLY A 254 -16.57 -3.79 19.87
N TYR A 255 -17.76 -4.33 20.07
CA TYR A 255 -18.06 -5.36 21.07
C TYR A 255 -19.13 -6.32 20.54
N GLY A 256 -19.38 -7.42 21.29
CA GLY A 256 -20.40 -8.40 20.93
C GLY A 256 -20.20 -9.00 19.55
N ALA A 257 -21.16 -8.80 18.66
CA ALA A 257 -21.16 -9.35 17.30
C ALA A 257 -20.24 -8.61 16.31
N SER A 258 -19.41 -7.67 16.77
CA SER A 258 -18.40 -7.01 15.90
C SER A 258 -17.30 -7.96 15.43
N PHE A 259 -17.03 -9.04 16.20
CA PHE A 259 -16.00 -10.04 15.92
C PHE A 259 -14.66 -9.43 15.51
N GLY A 260 -14.17 -8.43 16.28
CA GLY A 260 -12.88 -7.78 16.01
C GLY A 260 -12.82 -7.07 14.65
N GLY A 261 -13.92 -6.47 14.22
CA GLY A 261 -14.01 -5.70 12.97
C GLY A 261 -14.59 -6.45 11.77
N VAL A 262 -14.89 -7.76 11.90
CA VAL A 262 -15.49 -8.55 10.80
C VAL A 262 -16.84 -8.00 10.40
N ALA A 263 -17.69 -7.59 11.36
CA ALA A 263 -18.98 -6.98 11.04
C ALA A 263 -18.83 -5.68 10.23
N ALA A 264 -17.90 -4.82 10.62
CA ALA A 264 -17.58 -3.60 9.87
C ALA A 264 -17.07 -3.93 8.46
N LEU A 265 -16.13 -4.89 8.33
CA LEU A 265 -15.60 -5.33 7.04
C LEU A 265 -16.72 -5.83 6.11
N LEU A 266 -17.59 -6.70 6.58
CA LEU A 266 -18.71 -7.24 5.79
C LEU A 266 -19.72 -6.16 5.44
N GLY A 267 -20.04 -5.24 6.37
CA GLY A 267 -20.90 -4.09 6.13
C GLY A 267 -20.35 -3.19 5.02
N MET A 268 -19.05 -2.87 5.05
CA MET A 268 -18.39 -2.04 4.05
C MET A 268 -18.31 -2.74 2.69
N LEU A 269 -17.99 -4.04 2.64
CA LEU A 269 -17.96 -4.83 1.39
C LEU A 269 -19.34 -4.94 0.72
N ASN A 270 -20.42 -4.85 1.49
CA ASN A 270 -21.80 -4.87 1.00
C ASN A 270 -22.39 -3.46 0.81
N SER A 271 -21.56 -2.41 0.76
CA SER A 271 -22.01 -1.05 0.52
C SER A 271 -22.73 -0.90 -0.82
N CYS A 272 -23.89 -0.25 -0.83
CA CYS A 272 -24.59 0.14 -2.06
C CYS A 272 -23.93 1.34 -2.77
N ALA A 273 -23.03 2.08 -2.12
CA ALA A 273 -22.34 3.21 -2.72
C ALA A 273 -21.21 2.68 -3.61
N SER A 274 -21.31 2.90 -4.92
CA SER A 274 -20.41 2.32 -5.93
C SER A 274 -19.00 2.92 -5.93
N ASN A 275 -18.78 4.03 -5.23
CA ASN A 275 -17.48 4.68 -5.06
C ASN A 275 -16.73 4.24 -3.79
N VAL A 276 -17.25 3.27 -3.02
CA VAL A 276 -16.61 2.72 -1.83
C VAL A 276 -15.75 1.51 -2.20
N THR A 277 -14.49 1.54 -1.81
CA THR A 277 -13.55 0.41 -1.84
C THR A 277 -13.06 0.12 -0.43
N VAL A 278 -12.72 -1.13 -0.13
CA VAL A 278 -12.45 -1.56 1.25
C VAL A 278 -11.04 -2.14 1.35
N VAL A 279 -10.30 -1.74 2.39
CA VAL A 279 -9.04 -2.37 2.77
C VAL A 279 -9.25 -3.35 3.93
N ASN A 280 -8.19 -4.03 4.38
CA ASN A 280 -8.28 -4.96 5.49
C ASN A 280 -8.55 -4.24 6.83
N ILE A 281 -8.98 -4.99 7.85
CA ILE A 281 -9.23 -4.51 9.21
C ILE A 281 -7.95 -3.87 9.78
N ASP A 282 -8.08 -2.70 10.40
CA ASP A 282 -7.02 -1.91 11.01
C ASP A 282 -5.86 -1.54 10.06
N ASN A 283 -6.08 -1.60 8.75
CA ASN A 283 -5.05 -1.31 7.75
C ASN A 283 -5.05 0.17 7.34
N GLY A 284 -4.71 1.06 8.27
CA GLY A 284 -4.56 2.49 8.01
C GLY A 284 -3.47 2.76 6.98
N PHE A 285 -2.33 2.07 7.09
CA PHE A 285 -1.23 2.17 6.12
C PHE A 285 -1.71 1.88 4.70
N GLY A 286 -2.40 0.75 4.49
CA GLY A 286 -2.89 0.38 3.15
C GLY A 286 -3.87 1.40 2.58
N ALA A 287 -4.73 1.98 3.41
CA ALA A 287 -5.67 3.03 3.00
C ALA A 287 -4.94 4.32 2.59
N GLY A 288 -3.99 4.78 3.41
CA GLY A 288 -3.16 5.95 3.11
C GLY A 288 -2.37 5.77 1.82
N PHE A 289 -1.81 4.57 1.61
CA PHE A 289 -1.06 4.21 0.41
C PHE A 289 -1.94 4.23 -0.85
N VAL A 290 -3.09 3.54 -0.84
CA VAL A 290 -4.03 3.48 -1.98
C VAL A 290 -4.59 4.87 -2.30
N ALA A 291 -5.01 5.63 -1.29
CA ALA A 291 -5.50 7.00 -1.47
C ALA A 291 -4.42 7.90 -2.10
N SER A 292 -3.16 7.74 -1.70
CA SER A 292 -2.03 8.47 -2.27
C SER A 292 -1.79 8.12 -3.75
N LEU A 293 -1.93 6.84 -4.13
CA LEU A 293 -1.84 6.43 -5.53
C LEU A 293 -2.97 7.04 -6.38
N ILE A 294 -4.21 7.10 -5.86
CA ILE A 294 -5.36 7.71 -6.54
C ILE A 294 -5.17 9.22 -6.68
N ASN A 295 -4.61 9.88 -5.66
CA ASN A 295 -4.38 11.33 -5.63
C ASN A 295 -3.12 11.78 -6.38
N ARG A 296 -2.27 10.84 -6.81
CA ARG A 296 -1.00 11.14 -7.46
C ARG A 296 -1.20 11.74 -8.85
N LYS A 297 -0.39 12.74 -9.19
CA LYS A 297 -0.23 13.20 -10.57
C LYS A 297 0.59 12.14 -11.33
N TRP A 298 -0.04 11.44 -12.25
CA TRP A 298 0.66 10.54 -13.17
C TRP A 298 1.36 11.36 -14.25
N ALA A 299 2.62 11.03 -14.53
CA ALA A 299 3.28 11.58 -15.71
C ALA A 299 2.46 11.12 -16.94
N THR A 300 2.01 12.06 -17.76
CA THR A 300 1.54 11.72 -19.10
C THR A 300 2.71 11.05 -19.82
N VAL A 301 2.49 9.82 -20.28
CA VAL A 301 3.42 9.20 -21.23
C VAL A 301 3.47 10.16 -22.41
N ALA A 302 4.59 10.86 -22.57
CA ALA A 302 4.81 11.63 -23.79
C ALA A 302 4.85 10.62 -24.95
N ASP A 303 3.96 10.78 -25.92
CA ASP A 303 3.89 9.99 -27.14
C ASP A 303 5.23 10.03 -27.91
#